data_01ce65265999f16d6b97ecae3e10a20b
#
_entry.id   01ce65265999f16d6b97ecae3e10a20b
#
_cell.length_a   1.000
_cell.length_b   1.000
_cell.length_c   1.000
_cell.angle_alpha   90.00
_cell.angle_beta   90.00
_cell.angle_gamma   90.00
#
_symmetry.space_group_name_H-M   'P 1'
#
loop_
_entity.id
_entity.type
_entity.pdbx_description
1 polymer ?
#
loop_
_entity_poly.entity_id
_entity_poly.type
_entity_poly.pdbx_seq_one_letter_code
_entity_poly.pdbx_strand_id
1 'polypeptide(L)'
;MKALLREMHVWMTAYMKSFYTADEEVMQGIRIKETHTGYVTANMVALAHELGMTEHDTALAEIMGLFHDVGRFRQYSMYKTFNDAQSEDHAALALTVLDELPFMKKLAPEDEALVRFAIKNHNKKAIEPTDDRRALLFAKMLRDADKLDIYRVLAPFLDESHADEAPQFIKGLNSQRVSESFLAALVEGRQADYHAIKTHGDRKVVRLLWVYDINFAWTMRKIVERGYVDRVIHALPHGRELTIGFQKLKSYVAQKCAGQDRLADFL
;
A
#
# COMPACT_ATOMS: atom_id res chain seq x y z
N MET A 1 26.24 4.19 1.65
CA MET A 1 24.78 4.27 1.59
C MET A 1 24.25 5.71 1.42
N LYS A 2 24.50 6.69 2.32
CA LYS A 2 23.92 8.06 2.26
C LYS A 2 24.11 8.83 0.93
N ALA A 3 25.28 8.70 0.27
CA ALA A 3 25.52 9.34 -1.04
C ALA A 3 24.70 8.67 -2.16
N LEU A 4 24.64 7.34 -2.16
CA LEU A 4 23.86 6.56 -3.12
C LEU A 4 22.36 6.87 -2.98
N LEU A 5 21.86 6.95 -1.76
CA LEU A 5 20.46 7.28 -1.49
C LEU A 5 20.08 8.67 -2.03
N ARG A 6 20.96 9.68 -1.86
CA ARG A 6 20.73 11.00 -2.46
C ARG A 6 20.69 10.94 -4.00
N GLU A 7 21.58 10.16 -4.63
CA GLU A 7 21.57 9.94 -6.09
C GLU A 7 20.24 9.33 -6.54
N MET A 8 19.74 8.33 -5.79
CA MET A 8 18.45 7.68 -6.05
C MET A 8 17.25 8.65 -5.94
N HIS A 9 17.21 9.51 -4.92
CA HIS A 9 16.18 10.53 -4.77
C HIS A 9 16.19 11.57 -5.91
N VAL A 10 17.38 12.03 -6.30
CA VAL A 10 17.52 12.97 -7.44
C VAL A 10 17.01 12.32 -8.71
N TRP A 11 17.41 11.07 -8.97
CA TRP A 11 16.97 10.34 -10.14
C TRP A 11 15.44 10.14 -10.13
N MET A 12 14.87 9.68 -9.01
CA MET A 12 13.44 9.42 -8.90
C MET A 12 12.63 10.70 -9.12
N THR A 13 13.09 11.82 -8.58
CA THR A 13 12.46 13.12 -8.82
C THR A 13 12.47 13.50 -10.31
N ALA A 14 13.58 13.31 -11.00
CA ALA A 14 13.69 13.58 -12.43
C ALA A 14 12.83 12.60 -13.25
N TYR A 15 12.80 11.32 -12.86
CA TYR A 15 11.99 10.29 -13.49
C TYR A 15 10.50 10.60 -13.40
N MET A 16 9.98 10.94 -12.21
CA MET A 16 8.57 11.33 -12.03
C MET A 16 8.22 12.53 -12.92
N LYS A 17 9.08 13.56 -12.93
CA LYS A 17 8.85 14.76 -13.76
C LYS A 17 8.88 14.49 -15.26
N SER A 18 9.55 13.44 -15.73
CA SER A 18 9.57 13.08 -17.16
C SER A 18 8.19 12.62 -17.69
N PHE A 19 7.24 12.30 -16.79
CA PHE A 19 5.87 11.94 -17.12
C PHE A 19 4.88 13.11 -17.05
N TYR A 20 5.36 14.32 -16.75
CA TYR A 20 4.49 15.49 -16.70
C TYR A 20 3.98 15.85 -18.09
N THR A 21 2.71 16.18 -18.16
CA THR A 21 1.99 16.49 -19.41
C THR A 21 0.98 17.63 -19.18
N ALA A 22 0.48 18.21 -20.25
CA ALA A 22 -0.59 19.19 -20.22
C ALA A 22 -1.99 18.56 -20.02
N ASP A 23 -2.11 17.24 -20.12
CA ASP A 23 -3.33 16.49 -19.85
C ASP A 23 -3.57 16.42 -18.32
N GLU A 24 -4.53 17.21 -17.83
CA GLU A 24 -4.80 17.31 -16.39
C GLU A 24 -5.31 16.01 -15.77
N GLU A 25 -6.02 15.14 -16.52
CA GLU A 25 -6.47 13.85 -16.02
C GLU A 25 -5.26 12.93 -15.77
N VAL A 26 -4.33 12.92 -16.71
CA VAL A 26 -3.07 12.17 -16.53
C VAL A 26 -2.25 12.76 -15.40
N MET A 27 -2.14 14.09 -15.32
CA MET A 27 -1.40 14.76 -14.26
C MET A 27 -1.96 14.49 -12.87
N GLN A 28 -3.30 14.36 -12.72
CA GLN A 28 -3.91 13.99 -11.46
C GLN A 28 -3.39 12.62 -10.98
N GLY A 29 -3.36 11.63 -11.86
CA GLY A 29 -2.82 10.30 -11.54
C GLY A 29 -1.33 10.34 -11.16
N ILE A 30 -0.52 11.09 -11.94
CA ILE A 30 0.92 11.24 -11.67
C ILE A 30 1.16 11.91 -10.31
N ARG A 31 0.48 13.01 -9.99
CA ARG A 31 0.60 13.73 -8.69
C ARG A 31 0.18 12.86 -7.51
N ILE A 32 -0.87 12.03 -7.68
CA ILE A 32 -1.27 11.07 -6.65
C ILE A 32 -0.14 10.09 -6.37
N LYS A 33 0.49 9.52 -7.39
CA LYS A 33 1.58 8.55 -7.24
C LYS A 33 2.88 9.18 -6.75
N GLU A 34 3.19 10.39 -7.17
CA GLU A 34 4.33 11.17 -6.64
C GLU A 34 4.18 11.40 -5.13
N THR A 35 3.02 11.89 -4.71
CA THR A 35 2.70 12.12 -3.29
C THR A 35 2.70 10.82 -2.50
N HIS A 36 2.09 9.75 -3.04
CA HIS A 36 2.04 8.42 -2.45
C HIS A 36 3.44 7.85 -2.23
N THR A 37 4.31 7.90 -3.23
CA THR A 37 5.71 7.45 -3.11
C THR A 37 6.42 8.14 -1.95
N GLY A 38 6.24 9.46 -1.79
CA GLY A 38 6.83 10.21 -0.68
C GLY A 38 6.34 9.73 0.69
N TYR A 39 5.03 9.49 0.85
CA TYR A 39 4.45 9.01 2.11
C TYR A 39 4.83 7.56 2.41
N VAL A 40 4.86 6.67 1.41
CA VAL A 40 5.29 5.28 1.60
C VAL A 40 6.76 5.23 2.01
N THR A 41 7.62 6.03 1.37
CA THR A 41 9.03 6.16 1.77
C THR A 41 9.17 6.61 3.23
N ALA A 42 8.43 7.65 3.62
CA ALA A 42 8.43 8.14 5.01
C ALA A 42 7.89 7.10 6.00
N ASN A 43 6.85 6.36 5.66
CA ASN A 43 6.29 5.30 6.49
C ASN A 43 7.30 4.14 6.66
N MET A 44 8.04 3.77 5.61
CA MET A 44 9.08 2.74 5.68
C MET A 44 10.20 3.13 6.63
N VAL A 45 10.68 4.38 6.55
CA VAL A 45 11.71 4.90 7.46
C VAL A 45 11.20 4.97 8.90
N ALA A 46 9.97 5.44 9.10
CA ALA A 46 9.37 5.53 10.44
C ALA A 46 9.19 4.16 11.08
N LEU A 47 8.75 3.16 10.30
CA LEU A 47 8.61 1.78 10.78
C LEU A 47 9.97 1.14 11.08
N ALA A 48 11.01 1.41 10.25
CA ALA A 48 12.37 0.94 10.52
C ALA A 48 12.91 1.50 11.85
N HIS A 49 12.66 2.78 12.14
CA HIS A 49 13.02 3.40 13.41
C HIS A 49 12.25 2.81 14.59
N GLU A 50 10.94 2.58 14.46
CA GLU A 50 10.11 1.93 15.49
C GLU A 50 10.65 0.54 15.85
N LEU A 51 11.10 -0.22 14.83
CA LEU A 51 11.70 -1.55 15.02
C LEU A 51 13.15 -1.51 15.56
N GLY A 52 13.76 -0.34 15.67
CA GLY A 52 15.17 -0.21 16.10
C GLY A 52 16.17 -0.78 15.09
N MET A 53 15.84 -0.70 13.80
CA MET A 53 16.72 -1.19 12.73
C MET A 53 18.01 -0.36 12.62
N THR A 54 19.06 -0.95 12.05
CA THR A 54 20.34 -0.27 11.80
C THR A 54 20.18 0.88 10.80
N GLU A 55 21.13 1.83 10.77
CA GLU A 55 21.15 2.88 9.74
C GLU A 55 21.20 2.29 8.31
N HIS A 56 21.86 1.15 8.14
CA HIS A 56 21.94 0.45 6.87
C HIS A 56 20.57 -0.11 6.44
N ASP A 57 19.90 -0.82 7.34
CA ASP A 57 18.58 -1.39 7.07
C ASP A 57 17.51 -0.30 6.89
N THR A 58 17.61 0.80 7.64
CA THR A 58 16.73 1.96 7.46
C THR A 58 16.91 2.57 6.06
N ALA A 59 18.14 2.65 5.56
CA ALA A 59 18.38 3.12 4.21
C ALA A 59 17.86 2.16 3.14
N LEU A 60 17.92 0.84 3.36
CA LEU A 60 17.28 -0.15 2.48
C LEU A 60 15.76 -0.02 2.49
N ALA A 61 15.14 0.18 3.67
CA ALA A 61 13.71 0.44 3.79
C ALA A 61 13.31 1.70 3.02
N GLU A 62 14.11 2.77 3.09
CA GLU A 62 13.90 4.01 2.32
C GLU A 62 13.97 3.77 0.81
N ILE A 63 14.96 3.00 0.32
CA ILE A 63 15.07 2.60 -1.09
C ILE A 63 13.83 1.83 -1.55
N MET A 64 13.38 0.85 -0.76
CA MET A 64 12.19 0.06 -1.08
C MET A 64 10.94 0.93 -1.18
N GLY A 65 10.71 1.83 -0.23
CA GLY A 65 9.61 2.79 -0.29
C GLY A 65 9.68 3.71 -1.50
N LEU A 66 10.89 4.21 -1.84
CA LEU A 66 11.10 5.12 -2.95
C LEU A 66 10.80 4.48 -4.31
N PHE A 67 11.10 3.20 -4.48
CA PHE A 67 11.01 2.52 -5.78
C PHE A 67 9.84 1.53 -5.92
N HIS A 68 9.05 1.25 -4.87
CA HIS A 68 8.02 0.21 -4.92
C HIS A 68 7.04 0.41 -6.10
N ASP A 69 6.65 1.64 -6.35
CA ASP A 69 5.67 2.03 -7.36
C ASP A 69 6.30 2.74 -8.58
N VAL A 70 7.62 2.65 -8.79
CA VAL A 70 8.29 3.30 -9.93
C VAL A 70 7.71 2.85 -11.28
N GLY A 71 7.22 1.62 -11.37
CA GLY A 71 6.53 1.07 -12.55
C GLY A 71 5.18 1.73 -12.83
N ARG A 72 4.50 2.31 -11.83
CA ARG A 72 3.20 2.97 -11.98
C ARG A 72 3.22 4.17 -12.92
N PHE A 73 4.33 4.89 -12.98
CA PHE A 73 4.48 6.03 -13.90
C PHE A 73 4.44 5.58 -15.35
N ARG A 74 5.16 4.50 -15.71
CA ARG A 74 5.07 3.87 -17.03
C ARG A 74 3.68 3.29 -17.28
N GLN A 75 3.14 2.51 -16.35
CA GLN A 75 1.82 1.91 -16.46
C GLN A 75 0.76 2.97 -16.77
N TYR A 76 0.70 4.03 -15.97
CA TYR A 76 -0.34 5.06 -16.14
C TYR A 76 -0.15 5.89 -17.42
N SER A 77 1.08 6.19 -17.80
CA SER A 77 1.38 6.87 -19.05
C SER A 77 0.90 6.09 -20.27
N MET A 78 1.06 4.75 -20.26
CA MET A 78 0.73 3.88 -21.38
C MET A 78 -0.76 3.49 -21.42
N TYR A 79 -1.33 3.13 -20.25
CA TYR A 79 -2.65 2.49 -20.17
C TYR A 79 -3.73 3.37 -19.56
N LYS A 80 -3.40 4.54 -19.00
CA LYS A 80 -4.34 5.44 -18.31
C LYS A 80 -5.12 4.78 -17.16
N THR A 81 -4.58 3.71 -16.60
CA THR A 81 -5.18 2.98 -15.48
C THR A 81 -4.12 2.47 -14.52
N PHE A 82 -4.49 2.33 -13.23
CA PHE A 82 -3.71 1.65 -12.21
C PHE A 82 -4.21 0.21 -11.96
N ASN A 83 -5.11 -0.30 -12.79
CA ASN A 83 -5.63 -1.65 -12.66
C ASN A 83 -4.70 -2.63 -13.39
N ASP A 84 -3.94 -3.42 -12.63
CA ASP A 84 -3.00 -4.40 -13.17
C ASP A 84 -3.69 -5.45 -14.07
N ALA A 85 -4.94 -5.80 -13.78
CA ALA A 85 -5.72 -6.74 -14.60
C ALA A 85 -6.12 -6.18 -15.99
N GLN A 86 -6.08 -4.86 -16.15
CA GLN A 86 -6.39 -4.16 -17.41
C GLN A 86 -5.13 -3.62 -18.12
N SER A 87 -3.96 -3.87 -17.55
CA SER A 87 -2.68 -3.38 -18.05
C SER A 87 -1.57 -4.40 -17.81
N GLU A 88 -0.59 -4.05 -16.98
CA GLU A 88 0.53 -4.89 -16.58
C GLU A 88 0.72 -4.87 -15.07
N ASP A 89 1.33 -5.92 -14.50
CA ASP A 89 1.72 -5.98 -13.10
C ASP A 89 2.75 -4.86 -12.81
N HIS A 90 2.35 -3.87 -12.02
CA HIS A 90 3.20 -2.72 -11.73
C HIS A 90 4.45 -3.07 -10.92
N ALA A 91 4.42 -4.12 -10.10
CA ALA A 91 5.60 -4.59 -9.40
C ALA A 91 6.62 -5.20 -10.38
N ALA A 92 6.15 -5.94 -11.39
CA ALA A 92 7.02 -6.43 -12.46
C ALA A 92 7.61 -5.28 -13.30
N LEU A 93 6.78 -4.28 -13.64
CA LEU A 93 7.26 -3.07 -14.30
C LEU A 93 8.28 -2.31 -13.43
N ALA A 94 8.09 -2.26 -12.11
CA ALA A 94 9.06 -1.65 -11.22
C ALA A 94 10.42 -2.38 -11.28
N LEU A 95 10.43 -3.71 -11.27
CA LEU A 95 11.66 -4.48 -11.43
C LEU A 95 12.34 -4.22 -12.76
N THR A 96 11.58 -4.11 -13.86
CA THR A 96 12.13 -3.74 -15.18
C THR A 96 12.80 -2.36 -15.15
N VAL A 97 12.18 -1.37 -14.48
CA VAL A 97 12.81 -0.06 -14.31
C VAL A 97 14.10 -0.17 -13.49
N LEU A 98 14.10 -0.95 -12.40
CA LEU A 98 15.31 -1.16 -11.58
C LEU A 98 16.46 -1.80 -12.37
N ASP A 99 16.18 -2.69 -13.32
CA ASP A 99 17.19 -3.32 -14.18
C ASP A 99 17.92 -2.29 -15.06
N GLU A 100 17.26 -1.21 -15.41
CA GLU A 100 17.83 -0.11 -16.23
C GLU A 100 18.70 0.84 -15.40
N LEU A 101 18.70 0.74 -14.03
CA LEU A 101 19.33 1.71 -13.16
C LEU A 101 20.76 1.33 -12.77
N PRO A 102 21.77 2.14 -13.18
CA PRO A 102 23.17 1.79 -12.93
C PRO A 102 23.54 1.80 -11.43
N PHE A 103 22.79 2.53 -10.61
CA PHE A 103 23.06 2.60 -9.18
C PHE A 103 22.55 1.38 -8.40
N MET A 104 21.66 0.57 -8.94
CA MET A 104 21.27 -0.71 -8.33
C MET A 104 22.48 -1.64 -8.19
N LYS A 105 23.37 -1.65 -9.19
CA LYS A 105 24.62 -2.40 -9.18
C LYS A 105 25.67 -1.88 -8.17
N LYS A 106 25.41 -0.75 -7.51
CA LYS A 106 26.26 -0.20 -6.43
C LYS A 106 25.85 -0.75 -5.06
N LEU A 107 24.69 -1.42 -4.95
CA LEU A 107 24.29 -2.16 -3.77
C LEU A 107 25.08 -3.48 -3.68
N ALA A 108 25.28 -3.98 -2.47
CA ALA A 108 25.71 -5.37 -2.30
C ALA A 108 24.67 -6.32 -2.90
N PRO A 109 25.07 -7.45 -3.50
CA PRO A 109 24.14 -8.37 -4.15
C PRO A 109 22.99 -8.83 -3.23
N GLU A 110 23.29 -9.08 -1.96
CA GLU A 110 22.31 -9.44 -0.93
C GLU A 110 21.31 -8.31 -0.64
N ASP A 111 21.75 -7.06 -0.59
CA ASP A 111 20.90 -5.88 -0.39
C ASP A 111 20.00 -5.64 -1.61
N GLU A 112 20.56 -5.76 -2.82
CA GLU A 112 19.78 -5.68 -4.06
C GLU A 112 18.70 -6.77 -4.10
N ALA A 113 19.02 -8.00 -3.70
CA ALA A 113 18.05 -9.10 -3.64
C ALA A 113 16.90 -8.80 -2.66
N LEU A 114 17.19 -8.22 -1.49
CA LEU A 114 16.16 -7.80 -0.52
C LEU A 114 15.23 -6.73 -1.10
N VAL A 115 15.79 -5.69 -1.74
CA VAL A 115 15.02 -4.62 -2.39
C VAL A 115 14.09 -5.20 -3.44
N ARG A 116 14.61 -6.04 -4.33
CA ARG A 116 13.83 -6.68 -5.39
C ARG A 116 12.73 -7.59 -4.84
N PHE A 117 13.04 -8.39 -3.83
CA PHE A 117 12.07 -9.28 -3.19
C PHE A 117 10.91 -8.49 -2.57
N ALA A 118 11.20 -7.44 -1.82
CA ALA A 118 10.17 -6.61 -1.20
C ALA A 118 9.27 -5.95 -2.26
N ILE A 119 9.85 -5.34 -3.29
CA ILE A 119 9.11 -4.69 -4.38
C ILE A 119 8.28 -5.70 -5.17
N LYS A 120 8.84 -6.87 -5.50
CA LYS A 120 8.10 -7.94 -6.21
C LYS A 120 6.83 -8.38 -5.47
N ASN A 121 6.89 -8.39 -4.13
CA ASN A 121 5.86 -8.97 -3.29
C ASN A 121 4.86 -7.96 -2.69
N HIS A 122 5.05 -6.64 -2.89
CA HIS A 122 4.21 -5.65 -2.21
C HIS A 122 2.75 -5.68 -2.66
N ASN A 123 2.48 -5.94 -3.95
CA ASN A 123 1.13 -5.98 -4.55
C ASN A 123 0.50 -7.38 -4.57
N LYS A 124 1.21 -8.43 -4.15
CA LYS A 124 0.71 -9.81 -4.22
C LYS A 124 -0.31 -10.10 -3.12
N LYS A 125 -1.23 -11.04 -3.37
CA LYS A 125 -2.19 -11.52 -2.37
C LYS A 125 -1.48 -12.11 -1.15
N ALA A 126 -0.38 -12.85 -1.36
CA ALA A 126 0.50 -13.35 -0.32
C ALA A 126 1.96 -13.14 -0.74
N ILE A 127 2.83 -12.95 0.24
CA ILE A 127 4.29 -12.92 -0.01
C ILE A 127 4.73 -14.31 -0.43
N GLU A 128 5.59 -14.40 -1.44
CA GLU A 128 6.18 -15.66 -1.88
C GLU A 128 6.93 -16.33 -0.71
N PRO A 129 6.87 -17.67 -0.59
CA PRO A 129 7.61 -18.39 0.43
C PRO A 129 9.11 -18.07 0.35
N THR A 130 9.73 -17.83 1.50
CA THR A 130 11.17 -17.59 1.62
C THR A 130 11.64 -18.02 3.00
N ASP A 131 12.84 -18.59 3.06
CA ASP A 131 13.55 -18.90 4.32
C ASP A 131 14.36 -17.68 4.81
N ASP A 132 14.53 -16.66 3.97
CA ASP A 132 15.18 -15.41 4.35
C ASP A 132 14.21 -14.55 5.17
N ARG A 133 14.40 -14.59 6.49
CA ARG A 133 13.58 -13.83 7.46
C ARG A 133 13.72 -12.32 7.25
N ARG A 134 14.89 -11.84 6.83
CA ARG A 134 15.13 -10.42 6.57
C ARG A 134 14.38 -9.97 5.32
N ALA A 135 14.35 -10.78 4.25
CA ALA A 135 13.55 -10.52 3.06
C ALA A 135 12.05 -10.48 3.39
N LEU A 136 11.58 -11.45 4.20
CA LEU A 136 10.19 -11.49 4.67
C LEU A 136 9.82 -10.26 5.50
N LEU A 137 10.72 -9.81 6.40
CA LEU A 137 10.53 -8.61 7.21
C LEU A 137 10.33 -7.37 6.33
N PHE A 138 11.24 -7.10 5.40
CA PHE A 138 11.15 -5.95 4.50
C PHE A 138 9.91 -5.99 3.59
N ALA A 139 9.53 -7.17 3.09
CA ALA A 139 8.31 -7.32 2.30
C ALA A 139 7.05 -7.00 3.14
N LYS A 140 6.98 -7.43 4.41
CA LYS A 140 5.90 -7.07 5.34
C LYS A 140 5.88 -5.58 5.63
N MET A 141 7.04 -4.96 5.87
CA MET A 141 7.14 -3.52 6.11
C MET A 141 6.61 -2.71 4.92
N LEU A 142 7.01 -3.07 3.70
CA LEU A 142 6.60 -2.36 2.50
C LEU A 142 5.08 -2.50 2.26
N ARG A 143 4.51 -3.68 2.44
CA ARG A 143 3.06 -3.90 2.34
C ARG A 143 2.27 -3.06 3.33
N ASP A 144 2.76 -2.96 4.56
CA ASP A 144 2.13 -2.16 5.61
C ASP A 144 2.23 -0.66 5.31
N ALA A 145 3.42 -0.19 4.91
CA ALA A 145 3.67 1.21 4.58
C ALA A 145 2.82 1.68 3.39
N ASP A 146 2.69 0.83 2.35
CA ASP A 146 1.86 1.07 1.18
C ASP A 146 0.37 1.16 1.56
N LYS A 147 -0.16 0.14 2.27
CA LYS A 147 -1.56 0.15 2.72
C LYS A 147 -1.89 1.36 3.58
N LEU A 148 -0.99 1.74 4.50
CA LEU A 148 -1.18 2.90 5.35
C LEU A 148 -1.37 4.18 4.54
N ASP A 149 -0.65 4.34 3.43
CA ASP A 149 -0.83 5.50 2.57
C ASP A 149 -2.04 5.36 1.63
N ILE A 150 -2.36 4.17 1.14
CA ILE A 150 -3.58 3.96 0.35
C ILE A 150 -4.83 4.36 1.14
N TYR A 151 -4.89 4.10 2.45
CA TYR A 151 -5.97 4.62 3.30
C TYR A 151 -6.05 6.16 3.24
N ARG A 152 -4.92 6.87 3.29
CA ARG A 152 -4.88 8.33 3.17
C ARG A 152 -5.40 8.81 1.80
N VAL A 153 -4.94 8.17 0.73
CA VAL A 153 -5.36 8.51 -0.65
C VAL A 153 -6.85 8.31 -0.85
N LEU A 154 -7.42 7.26 -0.26
CA LEU A 154 -8.83 6.89 -0.46
C LEU A 154 -9.78 7.57 0.52
N ALA A 155 -9.30 8.03 1.68
CA ALA A 155 -10.13 8.61 2.73
C ALA A 155 -11.05 9.75 2.27
N PRO A 156 -10.61 10.70 1.41
CA PRO A 156 -11.47 11.76 0.91
C PRO A 156 -12.67 11.25 0.08
N PHE A 157 -12.52 10.11 -0.58
CA PHE A 157 -13.52 9.56 -1.52
C PHE A 157 -14.43 8.52 -0.88
N LEU A 158 -14.43 8.40 0.45
CA LEU A 158 -15.37 7.55 1.18
C LEU A 158 -16.75 8.19 1.29
N ASP A 159 -16.81 9.53 1.27
CA ASP A 159 -18.04 10.30 1.36
C ASP A 159 -18.61 10.56 -0.04
N GLU A 160 -19.95 10.48 -0.17
CA GLU A 160 -20.66 10.74 -1.43
C GLU A 160 -20.50 12.20 -1.90
N SER A 161 -20.29 13.14 -0.97
CA SER A 161 -20.07 14.55 -1.27
C SER A 161 -18.84 14.83 -2.14
N HIS A 162 -17.86 13.92 -2.15
CA HIS A 162 -16.63 14.04 -2.93
C HIS A 162 -16.53 12.97 -4.05
N ALA A 163 -17.61 12.23 -4.31
CA ALA A 163 -17.63 11.18 -5.32
C ALA A 163 -17.30 11.71 -6.73
N ASP A 164 -17.76 12.93 -7.04
CA ASP A 164 -17.51 13.56 -8.34
C ASP A 164 -16.04 14.02 -8.52
N GLU A 165 -15.35 14.30 -7.42
CA GLU A 165 -13.93 14.66 -7.41
C GLU A 165 -13.01 13.44 -7.46
N ALA A 166 -13.58 12.25 -7.29
CA ALA A 166 -12.80 11.02 -7.27
C ALA A 166 -12.11 10.79 -8.62
N PRO A 167 -10.83 10.41 -8.63
CA PRO A 167 -10.15 10.01 -9.85
C PRO A 167 -10.89 8.91 -10.61
N GLN A 168 -10.76 8.87 -11.94
CA GLN A 168 -11.46 7.92 -12.80
C GLN A 168 -11.26 6.45 -12.36
N PHE A 169 -10.08 6.10 -11.85
CA PHE A 169 -9.80 4.74 -11.36
C PHE A 169 -10.58 4.37 -10.07
N ILE A 170 -11.22 5.34 -9.39
CA ILE A 170 -12.09 5.12 -8.22
C ILE A 170 -13.57 5.10 -8.64
N LYS A 171 -13.93 5.72 -9.76
CA LYS A 171 -15.31 5.81 -10.28
C LYS A 171 -15.82 4.45 -10.79
N GLY A 172 -17.10 4.38 -11.07
CA GLY A 172 -17.71 3.28 -11.82
C GLY A 172 -18.48 2.23 -11.04
N LEU A 173 -18.61 2.36 -9.71
CA LEU A 173 -19.47 1.48 -8.89
C LEU A 173 -20.53 2.31 -8.15
N ASN A 174 -21.80 2.13 -8.49
CA ASN A 174 -22.88 3.03 -8.04
C ASN A 174 -23.69 2.52 -6.84
N SER A 175 -23.57 1.24 -6.44
CA SER A 175 -24.38 0.68 -5.36
C SER A 175 -23.63 0.69 -4.04
N GLN A 176 -24.29 1.20 -2.98
CA GLN A 176 -23.78 1.13 -1.60
C GLN A 176 -24.06 -0.23 -0.93
N ARG A 177 -24.82 -1.13 -1.58
CA ARG A 177 -25.08 -2.47 -1.06
C ARG A 177 -23.78 -3.24 -0.91
N VAL A 178 -23.67 -4.01 0.18
CA VAL A 178 -22.57 -4.94 0.41
C VAL A 178 -23.02 -6.33 -0.01
N SER A 179 -22.23 -7.01 -0.84
CA SER A 179 -22.49 -8.36 -1.30
C SER A 179 -22.34 -9.38 -0.16
N GLU A 180 -23.10 -10.48 -0.20
CA GLU A 180 -23.08 -11.51 0.84
C GLU A 180 -21.69 -12.07 1.13
N SER A 181 -20.87 -12.27 0.09
CA SER A 181 -19.48 -12.76 0.26
C SER A 181 -18.60 -11.82 1.08
N PHE A 182 -18.81 -10.50 0.97
CA PHE A 182 -18.08 -9.49 1.74
C PHE A 182 -18.64 -9.35 3.15
N LEU A 183 -19.96 -9.49 3.34
CA LEU A 183 -20.56 -9.56 4.66
C LEU A 183 -20.04 -10.77 5.42
N ALA A 184 -20.04 -11.95 4.80
CA ALA A 184 -19.50 -13.18 5.39
C ALA A 184 -18.03 -12.99 5.77
N ALA A 185 -17.17 -12.46 4.87
CA ALA A 185 -15.78 -12.21 5.16
C ALA A 185 -15.58 -11.26 6.36
N LEU A 186 -16.41 -10.21 6.46
CA LEU A 186 -16.38 -9.27 7.58
C LEU A 186 -16.78 -9.93 8.91
N VAL A 187 -17.84 -10.74 8.90
CA VAL A 187 -18.33 -11.48 10.07
C VAL A 187 -17.34 -12.58 10.49
N GLU A 188 -16.69 -13.23 9.54
CA GLU A 188 -15.69 -14.27 9.80
C GLU A 188 -14.33 -13.69 10.24
N GLY A 189 -14.05 -12.42 9.92
CA GLY A 189 -12.78 -11.78 10.24
C GLY A 189 -11.64 -12.23 9.34
N ARG A 190 -11.89 -12.37 8.05
CA ARG A 190 -10.91 -12.79 7.04
C ARG A 190 -10.84 -11.83 5.86
N GLN A 191 -9.77 -11.93 5.10
CA GLN A 191 -9.66 -11.20 3.84
C GLN A 191 -10.70 -11.68 2.82
N ALA A 192 -11.17 -10.77 1.96
CA ALA A 192 -12.04 -11.07 0.83
C ALA A 192 -11.26 -11.09 -0.49
N ASP A 193 -11.84 -11.74 -1.49
CA ASP A 193 -11.30 -11.71 -2.83
C ASP A 193 -11.56 -10.34 -3.48
N TYR A 194 -10.48 -9.64 -3.80
CA TYR A 194 -10.54 -8.32 -4.43
C TYR A 194 -11.23 -8.36 -5.81
N HIS A 195 -11.09 -9.45 -6.54
CA HIS A 195 -11.72 -9.64 -7.86
C HIS A 195 -13.25 -9.83 -7.79
N ALA A 196 -13.79 -10.12 -6.60
CA ALA A 196 -15.22 -10.28 -6.38
C ALA A 196 -15.95 -8.95 -6.14
N ILE A 197 -15.28 -7.80 -6.12
CA ILE A 197 -15.86 -6.48 -5.91
C ILE A 197 -16.86 -6.15 -7.05
N LYS A 198 -18.12 -5.91 -6.70
CA LYS A 198 -19.20 -5.55 -7.63
C LYS A 198 -19.85 -4.21 -7.31
N THR A 199 -19.68 -3.72 -6.09
CA THR A 199 -20.38 -2.53 -5.59
C THR A 199 -19.41 -1.58 -4.88
N HIS A 200 -19.84 -0.34 -4.69
CA HIS A 200 -19.10 0.62 -3.87
C HIS A 200 -19.06 0.17 -2.39
N GLY A 201 -20.14 -0.44 -1.89
CA GLY A 201 -20.17 -1.05 -0.56
C GLY A 201 -19.11 -2.16 -0.40
N ASP A 202 -18.98 -3.05 -1.38
CA ASP A 202 -17.92 -4.08 -1.38
C ASP A 202 -16.53 -3.46 -1.32
N ARG A 203 -16.31 -2.41 -2.12
CA ARG A 203 -15.04 -1.68 -2.15
C ARG A 203 -14.69 -1.06 -0.79
N LYS A 204 -15.68 -0.52 -0.06
CA LYS A 204 -15.50 0.01 1.29
C LYS A 204 -15.18 -1.12 2.28
N VAL A 205 -15.93 -2.24 2.25
CA VAL A 205 -15.71 -3.39 3.14
C VAL A 205 -14.32 -3.99 2.92
N VAL A 206 -13.85 -4.13 1.68
CA VAL A 206 -12.48 -4.60 1.40
C VAL A 206 -11.44 -3.75 2.12
N ARG A 207 -11.63 -2.43 2.22
CA ARG A 207 -10.71 -1.55 2.96
C ARG A 207 -10.71 -1.88 4.46
N LEU A 208 -11.87 -2.20 5.04
CA LEU A 208 -11.91 -2.67 6.43
C LEU A 208 -11.18 -4.01 6.60
N LEU A 209 -11.36 -4.94 5.65
CA LEU A 209 -10.72 -6.25 5.72
C LEU A 209 -9.20 -6.22 5.57
N TRP A 210 -8.64 -5.13 5.05
CA TRP A 210 -7.19 -4.93 5.00
C TRP A 210 -6.52 -4.92 6.37
N VAL A 211 -7.24 -4.61 7.46
CA VAL A 211 -6.67 -4.66 8.81
C VAL A 211 -6.16 -6.05 9.16
N TYR A 212 -6.76 -7.11 8.59
CA TYR A 212 -6.31 -8.50 8.80
C TYR A 212 -5.02 -8.85 8.04
N ASP A 213 -4.56 -7.96 7.12
CA ASP A 213 -3.28 -8.10 6.41
C ASP A 213 -2.21 -7.12 6.92
N ILE A 214 -2.49 -6.39 7.99
CA ILE A 214 -1.50 -5.54 8.65
C ILE A 214 -0.59 -6.37 9.53
N ASN A 215 0.70 -6.27 9.28
CA ASN A 215 1.72 -7.08 9.96
C ASN A 215 2.15 -6.46 11.29
N PHE A 216 2.30 -5.13 11.37
CA PHE A 216 2.88 -4.41 12.50
C PHE A 216 1.82 -3.69 13.34
N ALA A 217 1.97 -3.78 14.67
CA ALA A 217 1.13 -3.04 15.62
C ALA A 217 1.28 -1.52 15.43
N TRP A 218 2.48 -1.04 15.12
CA TRP A 218 2.73 0.35 14.79
C TRP A 218 1.85 0.84 13.64
N THR A 219 1.81 0.10 12.54
CA THR A 219 0.97 0.44 11.38
C THR A 219 -0.50 0.47 11.77
N MET A 220 -0.97 -0.51 12.56
CA MET A 220 -2.36 -0.54 13.02
C MET A 220 -2.67 0.67 13.89
N ARG A 221 -1.79 1.05 14.83
CA ARG A 221 -1.94 2.28 15.62
C ARG A 221 -2.07 3.52 14.73
N LYS A 222 -1.24 3.64 13.69
CA LYS A 222 -1.32 4.77 12.74
C LYS A 222 -2.63 4.80 11.95
N ILE A 223 -3.17 3.65 11.55
CA ILE A 223 -4.49 3.54 10.89
C ILE A 223 -5.59 4.05 11.83
N VAL A 224 -5.56 3.66 13.10
CA VAL A 224 -6.53 4.07 14.13
C VAL A 224 -6.39 5.55 14.48
N GLU A 225 -5.17 6.04 14.76
CA GLU A 225 -4.89 7.45 15.08
C GLU A 225 -5.39 8.40 13.98
N ARG A 226 -5.31 7.99 12.72
CA ARG A 226 -5.80 8.77 11.57
C ARG A 226 -7.31 8.60 11.32
N GLY A 227 -8.00 7.77 12.11
CA GLY A 227 -9.44 7.54 12.04
C GLY A 227 -9.91 6.81 10.79
N TYR A 228 -9.05 6.11 10.06
CA TYR A 228 -9.42 5.50 8.79
C TYR A 228 -10.48 4.40 8.93
N VAL A 229 -10.37 3.54 9.94
CA VAL A 229 -11.34 2.47 10.20
C VAL A 229 -12.73 3.05 10.48
N ASP A 230 -12.81 4.04 11.38
CA ASP A 230 -14.09 4.65 11.74
C ASP A 230 -14.73 5.40 10.56
N ARG A 231 -13.94 6.11 9.74
CA ARG A 231 -14.45 6.77 8.52
C ARG A 231 -15.07 5.75 7.55
N VAL A 232 -14.41 4.62 7.31
CA VAL A 232 -14.97 3.58 6.42
C VAL A 232 -16.25 3.00 7.02
N ILE A 233 -16.30 2.72 8.33
CA ILE A 233 -17.50 2.21 9.00
C ILE A 233 -18.65 3.20 8.88
N HIS A 234 -18.43 4.49 9.12
CA HIS A 234 -19.47 5.52 9.01
C HIS A 234 -20.00 5.69 7.57
N ALA A 235 -19.15 5.41 6.57
CA ALA A 235 -19.53 5.51 5.16
C ALA A 235 -20.28 4.25 4.63
N LEU A 236 -20.51 3.24 5.47
CA LEU A 236 -21.24 2.01 5.13
C LEU A 236 -22.69 2.06 5.64
N PRO A 237 -23.64 1.35 4.97
CA PRO A 237 -24.99 1.27 5.45
C PRO A 237 -25.10 0.57 6.81
N HIS A 238 -26.19 0.82 7.52
CA HIS A 238 -26.49 0.13 8.78
C HIS A 238 -27.14 -1.21 8.52
N GLY A 239 -26.79 -2.24 9.33
CA GLY A 239 -27.37 -3.57 9.24
C GLY A 239 -26.81 -4.48 10.33
N ARG A 240 -27.59 -5.53 10.69
CA ARG A 240 -27.24 -6.45 11.78
C ARG A 240 -25.89 -7.14 11.54
N GLU A 241 -25.68 -7.68 10.35
CA GLU A 241 -24.44 -8.41 10.00
C GLU A 241 -23.24 -7.47 9.96
N LEU A 242 -23.41 -6.26 9.39
CA LEU A 242 -22.38 -5.22 9.41
C LEU A 242 -22.00 -4.84 10.84
N THR A 243 -22.98 -4.67 11.73
CA THR A 243 -22.74 -4.34 13.14
C THR A 243 -21.93 -5.43 13.83
N ILE A 244 -22.27 -6.71 13.64
CA ILE A 244 -21.52 -7.87 14.19
C ILE A 244 -20.08 -7.86 13.64
N GLY A 245 -19.94 -7.69 12.33
CA GLY A 245 -18.62 -7.64 11.68
C GLY A 245 -17.77 -6.48 12.18
N PHE A 246 -18.34 -5.28 12.35
CA PHE A 246 -17.63 -4.11 12.88
C PHE A 246 -17.15 -4.32 14.33
N GLN A 247 -17.99 -4.96 15.17
CA GLN A 247 -17.58 -5.28 16.56
C GLN A 247 -16.36 -6.22 16.57
N LYS A 248 -16.39 -7.30 15.77
CA LYS A 248 -15.25 -8.22 15.65
C LYS A 248 -14.00 -7.51 15.13
N LEU A 249 -14.15 -6.72 14.08
CA LEU A 249 -13.06 -5.96 13.48
C LEU A 249 -12.45 -5.00 14.50
N LYS A 250 -13.25 -4.23 15.22
CA LYS A 250 -12.78 -3.32 16.26
C LYS A 250 -12.06 -4.05 17.39
N SER A 251 -12.55 -5.23 17.81
CA SER A 251 -11.88 -6.06 18.80
C SER A 251 -10.50 -6.54 18.31
N TYR A 252 -10.41 -7.01 17.08
CA TYR A 252 -9.14 -7.39 16.45
C TYR A 252 -8.16 -6.21 16.37
N VAL A 253 -8.64 -5.06 15.90
CA VAL A 253 -7.84 -3.84 15.79
C VAL A 253 -7.29 -3.42 17.17
N ALA A 254 -8.13 -3.42 18.21
CA ALA A 254 -7.72 -3.10 19.57
C ALA A 254 -6.63 -4.08 20.10
N GLN A 255 -6.82 -5.39 19.87
CA GLN A 255 -5.83 -6.41 20.24
C GLN A 255 -4.50 -6.20 19.50
N LYS A 256 -4.55 -5.94 18.19
CA LYS A 256 -3.34 -5.70 17.38
C LYS A 256 -2.61 -4.43 17.83
N CYS A 257 -3.33 -3.34 18.14
CA CYS A 257 -2.75 -2.10 18.65
C CYS A 257 -2.04 -2.26 20.00
N ALA A 258 -2.53 -3.18 20.86
CA ALA A 258 -1.92 -3.47 22.16
C ALA A 258 -0.60 -4.26 22.03
N GLY A 259 -0.31 -4.83 20.88
CA GLY A 259 0.93 -5.54 20.59
C GLY A 259 2.15 -4.63 20.57
N GLN A 260 3.32 -5.22 20.74
CA GLN A 260 4.62 -4.56 20.56
C GLN A 260 5.35 -5.21 19.40
N ASP A 261 5.91 -4.39 18.55
CA ASP A 261 6.74 -4.85 17.43
C ASP A 261 8.19 -4.91 17.93
N ARG A 262 8.74 -6.12 18.05
CA ARG A 262 10.16 -6.32 18.41
C ARG A 262 10.87 -6.89 17.18
N LEU A 263 11.99 -6.29 16.79
CA LEU A 263 12.76 -6.75 15.63
C LEU A 263 13.09 -8.26 15.74
N ALA A 264 13.40 -8.75 16.94
CA ALA A 264 13.70 -10.17 17.18
C ALA A 264 12.53 -11.13 16.89
N ASP A 265 11.28 -10.65 16.90
CA ASP A 265 10.11 -11.49 16.58
C ASP A 265 9.99 -11.74 15.05
N PHE A 266 10.71 -10.97 14.26
CA PHE A 266 10.71 -11.05 12.80
C PHE A 266 12.01 -11.62 12.21
N LEU A 267 13.12 -11.54 12.94
CA LEU A 267 14.42 -12.11 12.61
C LEU A 267 14.70 -13.37 13.43
#